data_d37fa53985e8167076afef7bcf9a4286
#
_entry.id   d37fa53985e8167076afef7bcf9a4286
#
_cell.length_a   1.000
_cell.length_b   1.000
_cell.length_c   1.000
_cell.angle_alpha   90.00
_cell.angle_beta   90.00
_cell.angle_gamma   90.00
#
_symmetry.space_group_name_H-M   'P 1'
#
loop_
_entity.id
_entity.type
_entity.pdbx_description
1 polymer ?
#
loop_
_entity_poly.entity_id
_entity_poly.type
_entity_poly.pdbx_seq_one_letter_code
_entity_poly.pdbx_strand_id
1 'polypeptide(L)'
;MSALEIVRSMIEYHTAMTRRVWDSIGRITEEQFLADDAYSRGSIRNLMIHLASIDRRWLAGLKNLLDVGQVKFEEVPSRESAQAQFEQVAKDVTDYVATLSESELEQNLIMSLLHAGRC
;
A
#
# COMPACT_ATOMS: atom_id res chain seq x y z
N MET A 1 25.71 -2.47 -0.26
CA MET A 1 24.36 -1.97 -0.62
C MET A 1 23.83 -1.13 0.52
N SER A 2 23.42 0.08 0.25
CA SER A 2 22.91 0.99 1.27
C SER A 2 21.48 0.60 1.70
N ALA A 3 21.06 1.08 2.87
CA ALA A 3 19.69 0.86 3.34
C ALA A 3 18.67 1.44 2.35
N LEU A 4 18.95 2.60 1.77
CA LEU A 4 18.07 3.22 0.80
C LEU A 4 17.95 2.39 -0.47
N GLU A 5 19.05 1.83 -0.97
CA GLU A 5 19.02 0.94 -2.14
C GLU A 5 18.19 -0.32 -1.86
N ILE A 6 18.29 -0.87 -0.65
CA ILE A 6 17.49 -2.02 -0.24
C ILE A 6 16.01 -1.66 -0.22
N VAL A 7 15.65 -0.53 0.37
CA VAL A 7 14.26 -0.07 0.45
C VAL A 7 13.69 0.15 -0.95
N ARG A 8 14.44 0.81 -1.83
CA ARG A 8 14.02 1.04 -3.22
C ARG A 8 13.78 -0.27 -3.96
N SER A 9 14.68 -1.24 -3.81
CA SER A 9 14.55 -2.55 -4.45
C SER A 9 13.33 -3.31 -3.93
N MET A 10 13.08 -3.26 -2.62
CA MET A 10 11.92 -3.90 -2.01
C MET A 10 10.62 -3.30 -2.52
N ILE A 11 10.57 -1.96 -2.64
CA ILE A 11 9.38 -1.26 -3.12
C ILE A 11 9.13 -1.58 -4.59
N GLU A 12 10.16 -1.57 -5.42
CA GLU A 12 10.03 -1.93 -6.84
C GLU A 12 9.48 -3.36 -7.00
N TYR A 13 10.02 -4.29 -6.22
CA TYR A 13 9.56 -5.68 -6.23
C TYR A 13 8.10 -5.78 -5.78
N HIS A 14 7.78 -5.16 -4.65
CA HIS A 14 6.43 -5.17 -4.08
C HIS A 14 5.41 -4.60 -5.08
N THR A 15 5.72 -3.47 -5.68
CA THR A 15 4.83 -2.82 -6.65
C THR A 15 4.64 -3.70 -7.89
N ALA A 16 5.72 -4.26 -8.41
CA ALA A 16 5.66 -5.14 -9.58
C ALA A 16 4.83 -6.40 -9.29
N MET A 17 5.01 -7.01 -8.12
CA MET A 17 4.25 -8.20 -7.75
C MET A 17 2.77 -7.89 -7.55
N THR A 18 2.46 -6.75 -6.94
CA THR A 18 1.06 -6.34 -6.75
C THR A 18 0.38 -6.05 -8.09
N ARG A 19 1.10 -5.45 -9.05
CA ARG A 19 0.57 -5.26 -10.41
C ARG A 19 0.26 -6.58 -11.09
N ARG A 20 1.08 -7.60 -10.88
CA ARG A 20 0.82 -8.94 -11.43
C ARG A 20 -0.45 -9.55 -10.81
N VAL A 21 -0.68 -9.31 -9.54
CA VAL A 21 -1.95 -9.72 -8.89
C VAL A 21 -3.12 -9.00 -9.55
N TRP A 22 -3.00 -7.69 -9.81
CA TRP A 22 -4.05 -6.94 -10.50
C TRP A 22 -4.29 -7.44 -11.92
N ASP A 23 -3.25 -7.84 -12.64
CA ASP A 23 -3.39 -8.45 -13.96
C ASP A 23 -4.22 -9.74 -13.89
N SER A 24 -3.98 -10.56 -12.87
CA SER A 24 -4.75 -11.77 -12.62
C SER A 24 -6.20 -11.44 -12.27
N ILE A 25 -6.42 -10.42 -11.44
CA ILE A 25 -7.76 -9.93 -11.08
C ILE A 25 -8.52 -9.47 -12.33
N GLY A 26 -7.82 -8.92 -13.31
CA GLY A 26 -8.43 -8.52 -14.58
C GLY A 26 -9.06 -9.67 -15.37
N ARG A 27 -8.73 -10.92 -15.03
CA ARG A 27 -9.25 -12.12 -15.72
C ARG A 27 -10.52 -12.68 -15.08
N ILE A 28 -10.91 -12.18 -13.91
CA ILE A 28 -12.17 -12.57 -13.26
C ILE A 28 -13.25 -11.53 -13.57
N THR A 29 -14.49 -11.90 -13.34
CA THR A 29 -15.61 -10.97 -13.54
C THR A 29 -15.68 -9.93 -12.42
N GLU A 30 -16.32 -8.80 -12.70
CA GLU A 30 -16.61 -7.79 -11.66
C GLU A 30 -17.41 -8.41 -10.52
N GLU A 31 -18.37 -9.25 -10.83
CA GLU A 31 -19.17 -9.96 -9.84
C GLU A 31 -18.29 -10.81 -8.93
N GLN A 32 -17.34 -11.56 -9.50
CA GLN A 32 -16.40 -12.37 -8.71
C GLN A 32 -15.50 -11.51 -7.83
N PHE A 33 -15.09 -10.37 -8.34
CA PHE A 33 -14.23 -9.44 -7.60
C PHE A 33 -14.95 -8.87 -6.37
N LEU A 34 -16.24 -8.60 -6.49
CA LEU A 34 -17.06 -7.99 -5.44
C LEU A 34 -17.74 -9.04 -4.54
N ALA A 35 -17.72 -10.31 -4.92
CA ALA A 35 -18.44 -11.37 -4.20
C ALA A 35 -17.95 -11.48 -2.77
N ASP A 36 -18.90 -11.55 -1.84
CA ASP A 36 -18.61 -11.81 -0.44
C ASP A 36 -18.17 -13.26 -0.27
N ASP A 37 -17.05 -13.43 0.41
CA ASP A 37 -16.41 -14.72 0.61
C ASP A 37 -16.18 -14.85 2.12
N ALA A 38 -16.38 -16.05 2.64
CA ALA A 38 -16.27 -16.30 4.08
C ALA A 38 -14.83 -16.21 4.61
N TYR A 39 -13.85 -16.07 3.72
CA TYR A 39 -12.44 -16.03 4.11
C TYR A 39 -11.92 -14.61 4.20
N SER A 40 -10.96 -14.39 5.08
CA SER A 40 -10.21 -13.16 5.21
C SER A 40 -11.10 -11.92 5.34
N ARG A 41 -11.06 -11.00 4.37
CA ARG A 41 -11.70 -9.68 4.45
C ARG A 41 -13.10 -9.65 3.83
N GLY A 42 -13.62 -10.75 3.37
CA GLY A 42 -14.97 -10.84 2.81
C GLY A 42 -15.00 -10.85 1.29
N SER A 43 -14.19 -10.07 0.60
CA SER A 43 -14.14 -10.06 -0.87
C SER A 43 -12.73 -9.78 -1.36
N ILE A 44 -12.47 -10.08 -2.64
CA ILE A 44 -11.19 -9.71 -3.27
C ILE A 44 -11.02 -8.19 -3.25
N ARG A 45 -12.11 -7.44 -3.51
CA ARG A 45 -12.09 -5.97 -3.40
C ARG A 45 -11.60 -5.52 -2.02
N ASN A 46 -12.18 -6.07 -0.96
CA ASN A 46 -11.81 -5.69 0.41
C ASN A 46 -10.35 -6.02 0.70
N LEU A 47 -9.87 -7.16 0.22
CA LEU A 47 -8.47 -7.54 0.39
C LEU A 47 -7.53 -6.56 -0.30
N MET A 48 -7.83 -6.20 -1.55
CA MET A 48 -6.96 -5.31 -2.31
C MET A 48 -6.95 -3.89 -1.72
N ILE A 49 -8.09 -3.40 -1.23
CA ILE A 49 -8.16 -2.12 -0.53
C ILE A 49 -7.35 -2.18 0.77
N HIS A 50 -7.44 -3.29 1.50
CA HIS A 50 -6.67 -3.48 2.72
C HIS A 50 -5.17 -3.43 2.44
N LEU A 51 -4.70 -4.10 1.39
CA LEU A 51 -3.28 -4.10 1.02
C LEU A 51 -2.80 -2.69 0.65
N ALA A 52 -3.59 -1.94 -0.10
CA ALA A 52 -3.26 -0.55 -0.44
C ALA A 52 -3.23 0.33 0.82
N SER A 53 -4.11 0.08 1.79
CA SER A 53 -4.13 0.80 3.05
C SER A 53 -2.89 0.54 3.90
N ILE A 54 -2.37 -0.69 3.88
CA ILE A 54 -1.12 -1.02 4.56
C ILE A 54 0.03 -0.21 3.98
N ASP A 55 0.15 -0.16 2.65
CA ASP A 55 1.20 0.60 1.98
C ASP A 55 1.09 2.10 2.30
N ARG A 56 -0.12 2.62 2.32
CA ARG A 56 -0.40 4.01 2.64
C ARG A 56 0.02 4.36 4.07
N ARG A 57 -0.26 3.47 5.02
CA ARG A 57 0.15 3.65 6.43
C ARG A 57 1.68 3.59 6.57
N TRP A 58 2.30 2.68 5.84
CA TRP A 58 3.75 2.55 5.85
C TRP A 58 4.40 3.85 5.34
N LEU A 59 3.89 4.40 4.25
CA LEU A 59 4.36 5.67 3.71
C LEU A 59 4.17 6.80 4.72
N ALA A 60 3.01 6.85 5.38
CA ALA A 60 2.73 7.85 6.42
C ALA A 60 3.73 7.74 7.57
N GLY A 61 4.09 6.53 7.98
CA GLY A 61 5.11 6.29 9.00
C GLY A 61 6.46 6.85 8.59
N LEU A 62 6.86 6.64 7.35
CA LEU A 62 8.12 7.19 6.83
C LEU A 62 8.13 8.70 6.77
N LYS A 63 6.97 9.33 6.57
CA LYS A 63 6.82 10.79 6.53
C LYS A 63 6.56 11.39 7.91
N ASN A 64 6.51 10.57 8.97
CA ASN A 64 6.18 10.97 10.33
C ASN A 64 4.76 11.54 10.47
N LEU A 65 3.83 11.07 9.63
CA LEU A 65 2.42 11.41 9.74
C LEU A 65 1.74 10.41 10.67
N LEU A 66 0.99 10.90 11.64
CA LEU A 66 0.41 10.07 12.68
C LEU A 66 -0.90 9.40 12.27
N ASP A 67 -1.67 10.05 11.42
CA ASP A 67 -2.98 9.55 11.02
C ASP A 67 -3.26 9.92 9.57
N VAL A 68 -3.57 8.92 8.78
CA VAL A 68 -3.94 9.09 7.37
C VAL A 68 -5.38 8.65 7.10
N GLY A 69 -6.08 8.28 8.17
CA GLY A 69 -7.43 7.74 8.06
C GLY A 69 -7.45 6.36 7.42
N GLN A 70 -8.64 5.80 7.31
CA GLN A 70 -8.88 4.53 6.63
C GLN A 70 -9.82 4.75 5.48
N VAL A 71 -9.53 4.11 4.34
CA VAL A 71 -10.47 4.07 3.22
C VAL A 71 -11.57 3.08 3.57
N LYS A 72 -12.82 3.53 3.51
CA LYS A 72 -13.96 2.67 3.71
C LYS A 72 -14.24 1.88 2.44
N PHE A 73 -14.56 0.62 2.56
CA PHE A 73 -14.81 -0.24 1.41
C PHE A 73 -15.95 0.29 0.53
N GLU A 74 -16.95 0.92 1.14
CA GLU A 74 -18.09 1.51 0.43
C GLU A 74 -17.70 2.67 -0.48
N GLU A 75 -16.58 3.33 -0.19
CA GLU A 75 -16.05 4.43 -1.01
C GLU A 75 -15.35 3.94 -2.27
N VAL A 76 -15.11 2.63 -2.37
CA VAL A 76 -14.38 2.01 -3.48
C VAL A 76 -15.24 0.85 -4.02
N PRO A 77 -16.34 1.17 -4.72
CA PRO A 77 -17.36 0.18 -5.06
C PRO A 77 -17.03 -0.73 -6.24
N SER A 78 -16.02 -0.41 -7.04
CA SER A 78 -15.74 -1.15 -8.27
C SER A 78 -14.28 -1.60 -8.34
N ARG A 79 -14.03 -2.56 -9.24
CA ARG A 79 -12.66 -3.01 -9.55
C ARG A 79 -11.82 -1.85 -10.06
N GLU A 80 -12.37 -1.03 -10.94
CA GLU A 80 -11.68 0.13 -11.50
C GLU A 80 -11.26 1.11 -10.41
N SER A 81 -12.19 1.44 -9.49
CA SER A 81 -11.88 2.36 -8.39
C SER A 81 -10.86 1.77 -7.40
N ALA A 82 -10.91 0.46 -7.15
CA ALA A 82 -9.94 -0.21 -6.29
C ALA A 82 -8.54 -0.22 -6.91
N GLN A 83 -8.45 -0.48 -8.23
CA GLN A 83 -7.18 -0.44 -8.94
C GLN A 83 -6.61 0.98 -8.98
N ALA A 84 -7.46 1.99 -9.14
CA ALA A 84 -7.04 3.39 -9.09
C ALA A 84 -6.46 3.76 -7.72
N GLN A 85 -7.02 3.23 -6.64
CA GLN A 85 -6.47 3.39 -5.28
C GLN A 85 -5.06 2.80 -5.20
N PHE A 86 -4.87 1.60 -5.70
CA PHE A 86 -3.55 0.97 -5.72
C PHE A 86 -2.55 1.82 -6.51
N GLU A 87 -2.92 2.27 -7.71
CA GLU A 87 -2.00 3.03 -8.56
C GLU A 87 -1.62 4.37 -7.93
N GLN A 88 -2.56 5.03 -7.25
CA GLN A 88 -2.28 6.28 -6.55
C GLN A 88 -1.28 6.05 -5.41
N VAL A 89 -1.51 5.02 -4.60
CA VAL A 89 -0.62 4.69 -3.48
C VAL A 89 0.76 4.29 -4.01
N ALA A 90 0.82 3.48 -5.07
CA ALA A 90 2.08 3.05 -5.68
C ALA A 90 2.88 4.26 -6.19
N LYS A 91 2.20 5.22 -6.82
CA LYS A 91 2.83 6.46 -7.27
C LYS A 91 3.36 7.27 -6.10
N ASP A 92 2.57 7.44 -5.06
CA ASP A 92 2.96 8.22 -3.89
C ASP A 92 4.19 7.61 -3.19
N VAL A 93 4.22 6.29 -3.04
CA VAL A 93 5.34 5.57 -2.44
C VAL A 93 6.60 5.70 -3.31
N THR A 94 6.45 5.47 -4.60
CA THR A 94 7.57 5.54 -5.55
C THR A 94 8.17 6.94 -5.61
N ASP A 95 7.32 7.96 -5.70
CA ASP A 95 7.76 9.36 -5.76
C ASP A 95 8.50 9.76 -4.48
N TYR A 96 7.96 9.37 -3.32
CA TYR A 96 8.60 9.68 -2.04
C TYR A 96 9.98 9.03 -1.93
N VAL A 97 10.07 7.74 -2.23
CA VAL A 97 11.33 6.99 -2.11
C VAL A 97 12.37 7.47 -3.12
N ALA A 98 11.95 7.97 -4.28
CA ALA A 98 12.87 8.53 -5.28
C ALA A 98 13.59 9.79 -4.78
N THR A 99 12.95 10.55 -3.88
CA THR A 99 13.52 11.79 -3.34
C THR A 99 14.14 11.60 -1.96
N LEU A 100 14.02 10.42 -1.37
CA LEU A 100 14.49 10.14 -0.02
C LEU A 100 16.01 9.99 0.02
N SER A 101 16.65 10.61 1.02
CA SER A 101 18.08 10.45 1.28
C SER A 101 18.32 9.37 2.35
N GLU A 102 19.54 8.86 2.44
CA GLU A 102 19.94 7.91 3.49
C GLU A 102 19.68 8.49 4.89
N SER A 103 20.04 9.73 5.10
CA SER A 103 19.89 10.42 6.38
C SER A 103 18.43 10.54 6.78
N GLU A 104 17.57 10.94 5.83
CA GLU A 104 16.14 11.05 6.06
C GLU A 104 15.50 9.70 6.35
N LEU A 105 15.90 8.66 5.62
CA LEU A 105 15.40 7.31 5.82
C LEU A 105 15.70 6.83 7.24
N GLU A 106 16.94 6.98 7.69
CA GLU A 106 17.37 6.56 9.01
C GLU A 106 16.58 7.31 10.11
N GLN A 107 16.47 8.62 9.98
CA GLN A 107 15.74 9.44 10.93
C GLN A 107 14.26 9.09 10.99
N ASN A 108 13.63 8.93 9.83
CA ASN A 108 12.21 8.64 9.75
C ASN A 108 11.88 7.24 10.28
N LEU A 109 12.74 6.25 10.05
CA LEU A 109 12.57 4.91 10.60
C LEU A 109 12.66 4.91 12.12
N ILE A 110 13.59 5.67 12.70
CA ILE A 110 13.72 5.80 14.14
C ILE A 110 12.46 6.41 14.73
N MET A 111 11.93 7.47 14.13
CA MET A 111 10.71 8.13 14.60
C MET A 111 9.50 7.20 14.50
N SER A 112 9.39 6.42 13.42
CA SER A 112 8.32 5.43 13.25
C SER A 112 8.36 4.37 14.34
N LEU A 113 9.54 3.87 14.67
CA LEU A 113 9.71 2.87 15.72
C LEU A 113 9.36 3.45 17.10
N LEU A 114 9.71 4.69 17.37
CA LEU A 114 9.35 5.35 18.63
C LEU A 114 7.84 5.51 18.76
N HIS A 115 7.13 5.87 17.68
CA HIS A 115 5.67 5.96 17.69
C HIS A 115 5.02 4.59 17.90
N ALA A 116 5.51 3.56 17.23
CA ALA A 116 5.00 2.21 17.39
C ALA A 116 5.18 1.69 18.83
N GLY A 117 6.30 2.04 19.47
CA GLY A 117 6.58 1.63 20.83
C GLY A 117 5.73 2.29 21.89
N ARG A 118 4.93 3.29 21.54
CA ARG A 118 4.06 4.01 22.46
C ARG A 118 2.63 3.49 22.50
N CYS A 119 2.32 2.52 21.68
CA CYS A 119 0.98 1.94 21.61
C CYS A 119 0.74 0.94 22.74
#